data_377bcbac4f5847409783a33fe3eaed56
#
_entry.id   377bcbac4f5847409783a33fe3eaed56
#
_cell.length_a   1.000
_cell.length_b   1.000
_cell.length_c   1.000
_cell.angle_alpha   90.00
_cell.angle_beta   90.00
_cell.angle_gamma   90.00
#
_symmetry.space_group_name_H-M   'P 1'
#
loop_
_entity.id
_entity.type
_entity.pdbx_description
1 polymer ?
#
loop_
_entity_poly.entity_id
_entity_poly.type
_entity_poly.pdbx_seq_one_letter_code
_entity_poly.pdbx_strand_id
1 'polypeptide(L)'
;LYNAQNKSKDNRIVIGQNEPYENTSEQGAKETLSDKKEEESSHGKNSTTADNAESMADREDTSTQDRESEEIEDGDGTDDIEGHTAETGATGETLHYDPVDSISWPLTGNVIIPYSMDTTVYFETLKEYKCSPAMVIEAQKGDEVKAVYESKVAEVSSNSELGNYVKLELGDGYTVTLGQLQDVKVALGEHLEAGQVVGTIGEPSRFYSEEGSNLYFAVDKDGDPVDPMLLIQ
;
A
#
# COMPACT_ATOMS: atom_id res chain seq x y z
N LEU A 1 61.13 -19.85 26.83
CA LEU A 1 61.21 -18.54 27.48
C LEU A 1 60.83 -17.45 26.48
N TYR A 2 59.55 -17.13 26.33
CA TYR A 2 59.11 -15.86 25.84
C TYR A 2 57.75 -15.51 26.46
N ASN A 3 57.80 -14.51 27.33
CA ASN A 3 56.68 -13.96 28.09
C ASN A 3 55.96 -12.92 27.19
N ALA A 4 54.72 -13.12 26.83
CA ALA A 4 53.92 -12.12 26.18
C ALA A 4 52.81 -11.68 27.17
N GLN A 5 52.99 -10.49 27.71
CA GLN A 5 52.03 -9.82 28.58
C GLN A 5 50.81 -9.37 27.77
N ASN A 6 49.65 -9.86 28.15
CA ASN A 6 48.38 -9.47 27.60
C ASN A 6 47.90 -8.19 28.34
N LYS A 7 47.90 -7.08 27.62
CA LYS A 7 47.48 -5.78 28.12
C LYS A 7 45.97 -5.62 27.87
N SER A 8 45.19 -5.91 28.88
CA SER A 8 43.74 -5.63 28.92
C SER A 8 43.53 -4.12 28.81
N LYS A 9 42.76 -3.70 27.79
CA LYS A 9 42.25 -2.34 27.68
C LYS A 9 40.88 -2.28 28.34
N ASP A 10 40.83 -1.67 29.53
CA ASP A 10 39.61 -1.26 30.19
C ASP A 10 38.88 -0.20 29.34
N ASN A 11 37.75 -0.57 28.81
CA ASN A 11 36.83 0.34 28.14
C ASN A 11 35.76 0.77 29.18
N ARG A 12 36.09 1.79 29.97
CA ARG A 12 35.14 2.44 30.90
C ARG A 12 34.20 3.31 30.06
N ILE A 13 32.93 2.89 29.98
CA ILE A 13 31.84 3.73 29.53
C ILE A 13 31.53 4.75 30.64
N VAL A 14 31.78 6.01 30.37
CA VAL A 14 31.37 7.11 31.25
C VAL A 14 29.91 7.40 30.98
N ILE A 15 29.05 7.01 31.89
CA ILE A 15 27.65 7.41 31.91
C ILE A 15 27.59 8.86 32.39
N GLY A 16 27.25 9.78 31.49
CA GLY A 16 27.01 11.17 31.79
C GLY A 16 25.82 11.33 32.75
N GLN A 17 26.03 11.99 33.84
CA GLN A 17 25.01 12.34 34.83
C GLN A 17 24.05 13.36 34.22
N ASN A 18 22.75 13.07 34.30
CA ASN A 18 21.67 14.01 34.06
C ASN A 18 21.65 15.04 35.18
N GLU A 19 21.86 16.30 34.84
CA GLU A 19 21.51 17.42 35.73
C GLU A 19 20.04 17.79 35.52
N PRO A 20 19.29 18.09 36.61
CA PRO A 20 17.89 18.47 36.53
C PRO A 20 17.73 19.92 36.07
N TYR A 21 16.85 20.15 35.06
CA TYR A 21 16.44 21.49 34.67
C TYR A 21 15.62 22.15 35.78
N GLU A 22 16.17 23.20 36.40
CA GLU A 22 15.45 24.12 37.28
C GLU A 22 14.46 24.96 36.47
N ASN A 23 13.21 24.88 36.91
CA ASN A 23 12.09 25.68 36.46
C ASN A 23 12.16 27.05 37.10
N THR A 24 12.47 28.10 36.36
CA THR A 24 12.34 29.48 36.81
C THR A 24 11.14 30.12 36.15
N SER A 25 10.06 30.13 36.91
CA SER A 25 8.93 31.06 36.73
C SER A 25 9.29 32.37 37.42
N GLU A 26 9.08 33.53 36.77
CA GLU A 26 8.58 34.80 37.32
C GLU A 26 8.63 35.87 36.22
N GLN A 27 7.46 36.31 35.80
CA GLN A 27 6.73 37.54 36.22
C GLN A 27 7.21 38.80 35.51
N GLY A 28 6.27 39.47 34.90
CA GLY A 28 6.27 40.91 34.88
C GLY A 28 5.69 41.59 33.64
N ALA A 29 4.41 41.82 33.70
CA ALA A 29 3.74 43.13 33.65
C ALA A 29 3.63 43.79 32.25
N LYS A 30 2.41 43.92 31.81
CA LYS A 30 1.50 45.10 31.86
C LYS A 30 1.58 46.09 30.72
N GLU A 31 0.39 46.26 30.16
CA GLU A 31 -0.22 47.46 29.56
C GLU A 31 0.33 47.96 28.20
N THR A 32 -0.51 48.10 27.20
CA THR A 32 -1.54 49.11 27.06
C THR A 32 -2.53 48.83 25.97
N LEU A 33 -3.80 49.07 26.31
CA LEU A 33 -4.94 49.25 25.42
C LEU A 33 -4.73 50.41 24.44
N SER A 34 -5.17 50.26 23.23
CA SER A 34 -5.71 51.40 22.50
C SER A 34 -6.81 50.94 21.54
N ASP A 35 -8.00 51.38 21.86
CA ASP A 35 -9.23 51.42 21.08
C ASP A 35 -9.09 52.26 19.80
N LYS A 36 -9.81 51.86 18.74
CA LYS A 36 -10.68 52.67 17.87
C LYS A 36 -11.18 51.79 16.76
N LYS A 37 -12.44 51.39 16.79
CA LYS A 37 -13.69 52.11 16.40
C LYS A 37 -13.87 52.21 14.87
N GLU A 38 -14.86 51.41 14.40
CA GLU A 38 -16.01 51.69 13.54
C GLU A 38 -15.79 52.39 12.21
N GLU A 39 -16.36 51.82 11.18
CA GLU A 39 -17.57 52.25 10.39
C GLU A 39 -17.72 51.29 9.21
N GLU A 40 -18.77 50.50 9.16
CA GLU A 40 -20.08 50.69 8.54
C GLU A 40 -20.10 51.24 7.09
N SER A 41 -20.74 50.50 6.24
CA SER A 41 -21.74 50.89 5.23
C SER A 41 -21.68 49.93 4.04
N SER A 42 -22.60 49.14 3.80
CA SER A 42 -23.99 49.21 3.37
C SER A 42 -24.18 48.73 1.93
N HIS A 43 -25.15 47.87 1.82
CA HIS A 43 -26.20 47.76 0.81
C HIS A 43 -25.85 47.45 -0.66
N GLY A 44 -26.48 46.39 -1.09
CA GLY A 44 -26.76 46.13 -2.51
C GLY A 44 -27.58 44.85 -2.68
N LYS A 45 -28.87 44.96 -2.32
CA LYS A 45 -29.93 44.02 -2.75
C LYS A 45 -30.06 44.10 -4.27
N ASN A 46 -30.21 42.99 -4.95
CA ASN A 46 -31.40 42.85 -5.81
C ASN A 46 -31.63 41.37 -6.16
N SER A 47 -32.76 40.95 -5.79
CA SER A 47 -33.68 39.93 -6.21
C SER A 47 -34.09 40.07 -7.69
N THR A 48 -34.39 38.95 -8.34
CA THR A 48 -35.60 38.67 -9.11
C THR A 48 -35.44 37.31 -9.78
N THR A 49 -36.10 36.28 -9.31
CA THR A 49 -37.40 35.68 -9.75
C THR A 49 -37.56 35.46 -11.24
N ALA A 50 -37.87 34.29 -11.58
CA ALA A 50 -39.00 33.76 -12.36
C ALA A 50 -38.54 32.61 -13.24
N ASP A 51 -39.00 31.39 -12.92
CA ASP A 51 -40.10 30.66 -13.55
C ASP A 51 -39.97 30.47 -15.06
N ASN A 52 -39.81 29.24 -15.48
CA ASN A 52 -40.77 28.68 -16.41
C ASN A 52 -40.79 27.15 -16.37
N ALA A 53 -41.96 26.66 -16.16
CA ALA A 53 -42.37 25.28 -16.16
C ALA A 53 -42.72 24.79 -17.57
N GLU A 54 -42.86 23.47 -17.65
CA GLU A 54 -43.67 22.69 -18.59
C GLU A 54 -43.22 22.52 -20.03
N SER A 55 -42.99 21.29 -20.42
CA SER A 55 -43.90 20.62 -21.38
C SER A 55 -43.61 19.12 -21.45
N MET A 56 -44.67 18.39 -21.12
CA MET A 56 -44.93 16.96 -21.46
C MET A 56 -44.97 16.76 -22.98
N ALA A 57 -44.56 15.58 -23.43
CA ALA A 57 -45.24 14.80 -24.47
C ALA A 57 -44.57 13.44 -24.60
N ASP A 58 -45.13 12.46 -24.02
CA ASP A 58 -45.79 11.23 -24.42
C ASP A 58 -45.70 10.91 -25.90
N ARG A 59 -45.15 9.72 -26.24
CA ARG A 59 -45.56 8.88 -27.38
C ARG A 59 -45.06 7.44 -27.19
N GLU A 60 -46.00 6.63 -26.76
CA GLU A 60 -46.07 5.20 -27.13
C GLU A 60 -46.11 5.06 -28.66
N ASP A 61 -45.49 4.03 -29.22
CA ASP A 61 -46.18 3.10 -30.07
C ASP A 61 -45.38 1.79 -30.30
N THR A 62 -46.10 0.74 -30.10
CA THR A 62 -46.00 -0.66 -30.45
C THR A 62 -45.48 -0.97 -31.86
N SER A 63 -44.70 -2.03 -31.98
CA SER A 63 -45.07 -3.09 -32.94
C SER A 63 -44.25 -4.37 -32.76
N THR A 64 -44.95 -5.39 -32.38
CA THR A 64 -44.76 -6.84 -32.55
C THR A 64 -44.59 -7.19 -34.03
N GLN A 65 -43.67 -8.04 -34.36
CA GLN A 65 -43.88 -9.06 -35.40
C GLN A 65 -42.95 -10.25 -35.25
N ASP A 66 -43.61 -11.38 -35.04
CA ASP A 66 -43.18 -12.76 -35.26
C ASP A 66 -42.62 -13.00 -36.65
N ARG A 67 -41.71 -13.95 -36.74
CA ARG A 67 -41.64 -15.02 -37.81
C ARG A 67 -40.43 -15.90 -37.49
N GLU A 68 -40.75 -17.09 -37.09
CA GLU A 68 -40.90 -18.36 -37.86
C GLU A 68 -39.56 -19.06 -38.11
N SER A 69 -39.54 -20.25 -37.55
CA SER A 69 -38.66 -21.39 -37.66
C SER A 69 -38.42 -21.83 -39.11
N GLU A 70 -37.16 -22.19 -39.44
CA GLU A 70 -36.87 -23.22 -40.45
C GLU A 70 -35.86 -24.23 -39.89
N GLU A 71 -36.35 -25.44 -39.74
CA GLU A 71 -35.58 -26.67 -39.66
C GLU A 71 -34.92 -26.94 -41.03
N ILE A 72 -33.64 -27.29 -41.04
CA ILE A 72 -33.05 -28.06 -42.11
C ILE A 72 -32.14 -29.13 -41.51
N GLU A 73 -32.42 -30.35 -42.03
CA GLU A 73 -31.94 -31.66 -41.67
C GLU A 73 -30.44 -31.93 -41.94
N ASP A 74 -29.97 -32.90 -41.17
CA ASP A 74 -28.99 -33.96 -41.42
C ASP A 74 -27.86 -33.73 -42.43
N GLY A 75 -26.64 -33.78 -41.91
CA GLY A 75 -25.40 -34.03 -42.63
C GLY A 75 -24.44 -34.83 -41.77
N ASP A 76 -24.51 -36.16 -41.87
CA ASP A 76 -23.52 -37.11 -41.40
C ASP A 76 -22.14 -36.77 -41.98
N GLY A 77 -21.15 -36.52 -41.12
CA GLY A 77 -19.76 -36.28 -41.47
C GLY A 77 -18.87 -36.56 -40.28
N THR A 78 -18.56 -37.85 -40.11
CA THR A 78 -17.48 -38.31 -39.25
C THR A 78 -16.16 -37.78 -39.79
N ASP A 79 -15.57 -36.80 -39.06
CA ASP A 79 -14.15 -36.49 -39.12
C ASP A 79 -13.61 -36.40 -37.69
N ASP A 80 -12.76 -37.37 -37.40
CA ASP A 80 -11.93 -37.44 -36.20
C ASP A 80 -11.03 -36.21 -36.13
N ILE A 81 -11.49 -35.19 -35.40
CA ILE A 81 -10.59 -34.15 -34.91
C ILE A 81 -10.21 -34.56 -33.51
N GLU A 82 -9.01 -35.13 -33.39
CA GLU A 82 -8.32 -35.22 -32.12
C GLU A 82 -8.31 -33.82 -31.49
N GLY A 83 -9.26 -33.59 -30.60
CA GLY A 83 -9.28 -32.42 -29.74
C GLY A 83 -8.07 -32.45 -28.84
N HIS A 84 -7.04 -31.71 -29.21
CA HIS A 84 -6.08 -31.24 -28.22
C HIS A 84 -6.86 -30.32 -27.27
N THR A 85 -7.50 -30.94 -26.28
CA THR A 85 -7.78 -30.22 -25.04
C THR A 85 -6.43 -29.88 -24.46
N ALA A 86 -6.04 -28.62 -24.63
CA ALA A 86 -5.05 -28.02 -23.76
C ALA A 86 -5.63 -28.15 -22.34
N GLU A 87 -5.30 -29.23 -21.66
CA GLU A 87 -5.33 -29.26 -20.21
C GLU A 87 -4.41 -28.10 -19.76
N THR A 88 -5.00 -26.95 -19.47
CA THR A 88 -4.43 -26.01 -18.51
C THR A 88 -4.37 -26.79 -17.22
N GLY A 89 -3.28 -27.54 -17.06
CA GLY A 89 -2.93 -28.19 -15.81
C GLY A 89 -2.81 -27.09 -14.76
N ALA A 90 -3.88 -26.87 -14.00
CA ALA A 90 -3.76 -26.35 -12.67
C ALA A 90 -3.06 -27.46 -11.86
N THR A 91 -1.75 -27.58 -12.03
CA THR A 91 -0.91 -28.24 -11.04
C THR A 91 -1.10 -27.37 -9.81
N GLY A 92 -1.85 -27.91 -8.84
CA GLY A 92 -1.93 -27.34 -7.51
C GLY A 92 -0.56 -27.47 -6.84
N GLU A 93 0.41 -26.68 -7.30
CA GLU A 93 1.68 -26.52 -6.63
C GLU A 93 1.36 -25.85 -5.31
N THR A 94 1.51 -26.61 -4.23
CA THR A 94 1.45 -26.09 -2.88
C THR A 94 2.70 -25.26 -2.69
N LEU A 95 2.51 -23.95 -2.56
CA LEU A 95 3.59 -23.05 -2.20
C LEU A 95 4.14 -23.43 -0.83
N HIS A 96 5.46 -23.38 -0.73
CA HIS A 96 6.18 -23.66 0.50
C HIS A 96 7.24 -22.58 0.72
N TYR A 97 7.22 -21.96 1.89
CA TYR A 97 8.21 -20.97 2.30
C TYR A 97 8.74 -21.32 3.68
N ASP A 98 10.05 -21.55 3.79
CA ASP A 98 10.77 -21.70 5.05
C ASP A 98 11.53 -20.40 5.34
N PRO A 99 11.43 -19.77 6.53
CA PRO A 99 12.19 -18.58 6.90
C PRO A 99 13.72 -18.71 6.78
N VAL A 100 14.24 -19.95 6.66
CA VAL A 100 15.65 -20.21 6.32
C VAL A 100 15.96 -19.78 4.87
N ASP A 101 14.94 -19.85 4.01
CA ASP A 101 15.02 -19.37 2.63
C ASP A 101 14.70 -17.87 2.64
N SER A 102 15.72 -17.05 2.49
CA SER A 102 15.55 -15.60 2.54
C SER A 102 14.68 -15.07 1.41
N ILE A 103 13.93 -14.02 1.67
CA ILE A 103 13.25 -13.24 0.64
C ILE A 103 14.17 -12.15 0.07
N SER A 104 13.93 -11.78 -1.18
CA SER A 104 14.65 -10.70 -1.86
C SER A 104 14.02 -9.33 -1.53
N TRP A 105 14.80 -8.25 -1.68
CA TRP A 105 14.24 -6.90 -1.65
C TRP A 105 13.25 -6.70 -2.81
N PRO A 106 12.06 -6.14 -2.55
CA PRO A 106 11.07 -5.85 -3.61
C PRO A 106 11.50 -4.72 -4.54
N LEU A 107 12.32 -3.80 -4.04
CA LEU A 107 12.99 -2.72 -4.78
C LEU A 107 14.22 -2.23 -4.01
N THR A 108 15.03 -1.39 -4.66
CA THR A 108 16.19 -0.75 -4.03
C THR A 108 15.82 0.63 -3.51
N GLY A 109 15.99 0.87 -2.21
CA GLY A 109 15.67 2.14 -1.56
C GLY A 109 16.08 2.16 -0.09
N ASN A 110 15.97 3.31 0.56
CA ASN A 110 16.21 3.45 1.99
C ASN A 110 14.92 3.13 2.76
N VAL A 111 15.03 2.47 3.91
CA VAL A 111 13.89 2.32 4.82
C VAL A 111 13.66 3.65 5.52
N ILE A 112 12.52 4.30 5.25
CA ILE A 112 12.13 5.60 5.84
C ILE A 112 11.23 5.44 7.07
N ILE A 113 10.41 4.39 7.11
CA ILE A 113 9.68 3.98 8.32
C ILE A 113 9.98 2.50 8.55
N PRO A 114 10.66 2.13 9.64
CA PRO A 114 10.97 0.73 9.94
C PRO A 114 9.73 0.00 10.49
N TYR A 115 9.72 -1.32 10.33
CA TYR A 115 8.83 -2.17 11.13
C TYR A 115 9.09 -1.93 12.62
N SER A 116 8.03 -1.74 13.40
CA SER A 116 8.12 -1.56 14.85
C SER A 116 6.78 -1.83 15.52
N MET A 117 6.63 -2.98 16.13
CA MET A 117 5.42 -3.35 16.90
C MET A 117 5.62 -3.21 18.40
N ASP A 118 6.87 -3.20 18.88
CA ASP A 118 7.20 -3.08 20.30
C ASP A 118 7.35 -1.61 20.76
N THR A 119 7.68 -0.72 19.83
CA THR A 119 7.85 0.71 20.06
C THR A 119 7.13 1.51 19.00
N THR A 120 6.93 2.80 19.25
CA THR A 120 6.30 3.70 18.28
C THR A 120 7.33 4.40 17.41
N VAL A 121 7.01 4.61 16.14
CA VAL A 121 7.76 5.44 15.20
C VAL A 121 6.92 6.66 14.81
N TYR A 122 7.58 7.74 14.44
CA TYR A 122 6.89 8.97 14.05
C TYR A 122 6.51 8.91 12.57
N PHE A 123 5.25 9.20 12.25
CA PHE A 123 4.73 9.33 10.90
C PHE A 123 4.59 10.80 10.55
N GLU A 124 5.41 11.27 9.61
CA GLU A 124 5.48 12.68 9.22
C GLU A 124 4.15 13.23 8.70
N THR A 125 3.49 12.50 7.81
CA THR A 125 2.18 12.90 7.25
C THR A 125 1.12 12.99 8.33
N LEU A 126 1.08 12.03 9.26
CA LEU A 126 0.05 11.94 10.28
C LEU A 126 0.32 12.82 11.50
N LYS A 127 1.56 13.29 11.66
CA LYS A 127 2.05 14.05 12.83
C LYS A 127 1.82 13.31 14.15
N GLU A 128 1.96 11.98 14.13
CA GLU A 128 1.71 11.13 15.29
C GLU A 128 2.75 10.01 15.45
N TYR A 129 2.85 9.48 16.66
CA TYR A 129 3.63 8.30 16.99
C TYR A 129 2.71 7.08 17.04
N LYS A 130 3.01 6.04 16.24
CA LYS A 130 2.26 4.78 16.23
C LYS A 130 3.17 3.59 15.95
N CYS A 131 2.73 2.39 16.27
CA CYS A 131 3.40 1.16 15.84
C CYS A 131 3.30 1.02 14.31
N SER A 132 4.33 0.43 13.69
CA SER A 132 4.39 0.18 12.26
C SER A 132 4.44 -1.32 11.99
N PRO A 133 3.38 -1.93 11.46
CA PRO A 133 3.37 -3.36 11.11
C PRO A 133 4.10 -3.66 9.79
N ALA A 134 4.65 -2.65 9.15
CA ALA A 134 5.32 -2.75 7.86
C ALA A 134 6.60 -1.91 7.83
N MET A 135 7.43 -2.15 6.82
CA MET A 135 8.45 -1.19 6.40
C MET A 135 7.90 -0.28 5.31
N VAL A 136 8.31 0.99 5.31
CA VAL A 136 8.11 1.90 4.20
C VAL A 136 9.47 2.20 3.58
N ILE A 137 9.61 1.91 2.29
CA ILE A 137 10.86 2.02 1.56
C ILE A 137 10.76 3.19 0.60
N GLU A 138 11.70 4.13 0.67
CA GLU A 138 11.82 5.25 -0.26
C GLU A 138 11.93 4.75 -1.69
N ALA A 139 11.19 5.37 -2.61
CA ALA A 139 11.21 5.02 -4.01
C ALA A 139 10.86 6.23 -4.88
N GLN A 140 11.04 6.09 -6.19
CA GLN A 140 10.57 7.07 -7.14
C GLN A 140 9.32 6.55 -7.85
N LYS A 141 8.42 7.45 -8.20
CA LYS A 141 7.27 7.11 -9.04
C LYS A 141 7.74 6.45 -10.33
N GLY A 142 7.18 5.27 -10.62
CA GLY A 142 7.52 4.47 -11.79
C GLY A 142 8.59 3.41 -11.54
N ASP A 143 9.24 3.38 -10.37
CA ASP A 143 10.18 2.31 -10.01
C ASP A 143 9.45 0.96 -10.01
N GLU A 144 10.12 -0.08 -10.53
CA GLU A 144 9.56 -1.43 -10.58
C GLU A 144 9.58 -2.08 -9.21
N VAL A 145 8.44 -2.68 -8.85
CA VAL A 145 8.27 -3.49 -7.65
C VAL A 145 8.21 -4.96 -8.07
N LYS A 146 9.01 -5.79 -7.39
CA LYS A 146 9.19 -7.20 -7.74
C LYS A 146 8.69 -8.13 -6.65
N ALA A 147 8.26 -9.33 -7.05
CA ALA A 147 7.95 -10.41 -6.13
C ALA A 147 9.21 -10.80 -5.37
N VAL A 148 9.11 -10.88 -4.04
CA VAL A 148 10.23 -11.10 -3.14
C VAL A 148 10.66 -12.58 -3.06
N TYR A 149 9.75 -13.47 -3.43
CA TYR A 149 9.89 -14.93 -3.43
C TYR A 149 8.90 -15.54 -4.42
N GLU A 150 9.03 -16.82 -4.73
CA GLU A 150 8.00 -17.57 -5.44
C GLU A 150 6.67 -17.47 -4.67
N SER A 151 5.61 -17.06 -5.36
CA SER A 151 4.38 -16.68 -4.70
C SER A 151 3.17 -16.81 -5.61
N LYS A 152 1.99 -16.73 -4.99
CA LYS A 152 0.71 -16.64 -5.70
C LYS A 152 0.01 -15.35 -5.31
N VAL A 153 -0.56 -14.67 -6.28
CA VAL A 153 -1.36 -13.47 -6.05
C VAL A 153 -2.65 -13.85 -5.33
N ALA A 154 -2.71 -13.51 -4.04
CA ALA A 154 -3.88 -13.78 -3.19
C ALA A 154 -4.92 -12.65 -3.26
N GLU A 155 -4.49 -11.41 -3.52
CA GLU A 155 -5.39 -10.26 -3.59
C GLU A 155 -4.77 -9.15 -4.46
N VAL A 156 -5.60 -8.50 -5.28
CA VAL A 156 -5.30 -7.24 -5.97
C VAL A 156 -6.45 -6.30 -5.63
N SER A 157 -6.15 -5.22 -4.90
CA SER A 157 -7.17 -4.33 -4.37
C SER A 157 -6.64 -2.91 -4.17
N SER A 158 -7.47 -2.03 -3.63
CA SER A 158 -7.07 -0.67 -3.29
C SER A 158 -7.82 -0.16 -2.06
N ASN A 159 -7.14 0.66 -1.26
CA ASN A 159 -7.74 1.38 -0.15
C ASN A 159 -7.09 2.76 0.01
N SER A 160 -7.62 3.55 0.94
CA SER A 160 -7.16 4.93 1.14
C SER A 160 -5.76 5.06 1.77
N GLU A 161 -5.31 4.03 2.49
CA GLU A 161 -4.01 4.02 3.18
C GLU A 161 -2.91 3.49 2.26
N LEU A 162 -3.12 2.33 1.66
CA LEU A 162 -2.11 1.64 0.86
C LEU A 162 -2.14 2.03 -0.64
N GLY A 163 -3.11 2.84 -1.08
CA GLY A 163 -3.33 3.03 -2.52
C GLY A 163 -3.74 1.70 -3.17
N ASN A 164 -3.26 1.42 -4.40
CA ASN A 164 -3.37 0.08 -4.95
C ASN A 164 -2.34 -0.82 -4.27
N TYR A 165 -2.75 -2.03 -3.97
CA TYR A 165 -1.86 -3.02 -3.36
C TYR A 165 -2.10 -4.41 -3.91
N VAL A 166 -1.07 -5.24 -3.78
CA VAL A 166 -1.09 -6.65 -4.10
C VAL A 166 -0.69 -7.42 -2.85
N LYS A 167 -1.44 -8.48 -2.52
CA LYS A 167 -1.06 -9.44 -1.50
C LYS A 167 -0.62 -10.73 -2.18
N LEU A 168 0.56 -11.20 -1.80
CA LEU A 168 1.21 -12.40 -2.29
C LEU A 168 1.21 -13.47 -1.19
N GLU A 169 0.81 -14.68 -1.51
CA GLU A 169 0.94 -15.85 -0.64
C GLU A 169 2.24 -16.57 -1.00
N LEU A 170 3.12 -16.78 -0.01
CA LEU A 170 4.40 -17.47 -0.17
C LEU A 170 4.32 -18.94 0.20
N GLY A 171 3.28 -19.35 0.92
CA GLY A 171 3.13 -20.68 1.51
C GLY A 171 3.34 -20.67 3.02
N ASP A 172 2.99 -21.77 3.66
CA ASP A 172 3.14 -22.00 5.11
C ASP A 172 2.62 -20.86 5.99
N GLY A 173 1.54 -20.17 5.55
CA GLY A 173 0.91 -19.05 6.24
C GLY A 173 1.64 -17.71 6.14
N TYR A 174 2.71 -17.62 5.33
CA TYR A 174 3.37 -16.36 5.05
C TYR A 174 2.68 -15.62 3.90
N THR A 175 2.42 -14.34 4.12
CA THR A 175 1.91 -13.43 3.09
C THR A 175 2.71 -12.13 3.05
N VAL A 176 2.82 -11.56 1.87
CA VAL A 176 3.49 -10.28 1.63
C VAL A 176 2.49 -9.29 1.06
N THR A 177 2.46 -8.08 1.60
CA THR A 177 1.65 -6.97 1.06
C THR A 177 2.57 -5.89 0.49
N LEU A 178 2.36 -5.58 -0.80
CA LEU A 178 3.07 -4.54 -1.55
C LEU A 178 2.05 -3.44 -1.88
N GLY A 179 2.17 -2.28 -1.26
CA GLY A 179 1.25 -1.15 -1.42
C GLY A 179 1.90 0.07 -2.08
N GLN A 180 1.11 1.13 -2.31
CA GLN A 180 1.48 2.37 -3.03
C GLN A 180 1.77 2.14 -4.52
N LEU A 181 1.12 1.13 -5.11
CA LEU A 181 1.36 0.73 -6.49
C LEU A 181 0.52 1.54 -7.49
N GLN A 182 1.06 1.65 -8.70
CA GLN A 182 0.33 1.92 -9.93
C GLN A 182 0.70 0.86 -10.98
N ASP A 183 -0.04 0.78 -12.09
CA ASP A 183 0.26 -0.14 -13.19
C ASP A 183 0.52 -1.58 -12.72
N VAL A 184 -0.38 -2.10 -11.86
CA VAL A 184 -0.33 -3.49 -11.41
C VAL A 184 -0.37 -4.42 -12.62
N LYS A 185 0.65 -5.28 -12.77
CA LYS A 185 0.87 -6.14 -13.94
C LYS A 185 0.47 -7.59 -13.72
N VAL A 186 -0.06 -7.89 -12.54
CA VAL A 186 -0.38 -9.26 -12.13
C VAL A 186 -1.87 -9.40 -11.86
N ALA A 187 -2.39 -10.62 -11.97
CA ALA A 187 -3.80 -10.95 -11.77
C ALA A 187 -4.01 -11.88 -10.58
N LEU A 188 -5.20 -11.81 -9.98
CA LEU A 188 -5.58 -12.70 -8.88
C LEU A 188 -5.40 -14.18 -9.27
N GLY A 189 -4.73 -14.94 -8.42
CA GLY A 189 -4.45 -16.36 -8.63
C GLY A 189 -3.24 -16.66 -9.51
N GLU A 190 -2.56 -15.65 -10.06
CA GLU A 190 -1.34 -15.82 -10.85
C GLU A 190 -0.18 -16.28 -9.97
N HIS A 191 0.62 -17.22 -10.49
CA HIS A 191 1.88 -17.64 -9.89
C HIS A 191 3.01 -16.76 -10.38
N LEU A 192 3.84 -16.32 -9.47
CA LEU A 192 4.97 -15.42 -9.72
C LEU A 192 6.28 -16.09 -9.30
N GLU A 193 7.29 -15.93 -10.12
CA GLU A 193 8.65 -16.27 -9.74
C GLU A 193 9.28 -15.13 -8.91
N ALA A 194 10.25 -15.45 -8.06
CA ALA A 194 11.04 -14.45 -7.36
C ALA A 194 11.68 -13.46 -8.36
N GLY A 195 11.53 -12.16 -8.12
CA GLY A 195 12.05 -11.11 -9.00
C GLY A 195 11.13 -10.73 -10.16
N GLN A 196 10.00 -11.41 -10.37
CA GLN A 196 9.00 -11.01 -11.37
C GLN A 196 8.38 -9.66 -11.00
N VAL A 197 8.16 -8.79 -12.00
CA VAL A 197 7.58 -7.46 -11.79
C VAL A 197 6.09 -7.56 -11.47
N VAL A 198 5.72 -7.05 -10.30
CA VAL A 198 4.33 -7.00 -9.81
C VAL A 198 3.62 -5.74 -10.28
N GLY A 199 4.33 -4.63 -10.33
CA GLY A 199 3.80 -3.32 -10.72
C GLY A 199 4.86 -2.24 -10.61
N THR A 200 4.43 -0.99 -10.57
CA THR A 200 5.32 0.15 -10.37
C THR A 200 4.84 1.02 -9.22
N ILE A 201 5.75 1.82 -8.64
CA ILE A 201 5.43 2.78 -7.58
C ILE A 201 4.56 3.92 -8.13
N GLY A 202 3.49 4.22 -7.41
CA GLY A 202 2.57 5.30 -7.69
C GLY A 202 2.89 6.62 -6.98
N GLU A 203 1.93 7.55 -7.04
CA GLU A 203 1.91 8.69 -6.14
C GLU A 203 1.59 8.18 -4.73
N PRO A 204 2.17 8.78 -3.68
CA PRO A 204 1.88 8.37 -2.32
C PRO A 204 0.41 8.63 -1.98
N SER A 205 -0.18 7.75 -1.18
CA SER A 205 -1.51 8.00 -0.64
C SER A 205 -1.48 9.21 0.31
N ARG A 206 -2.67 9.71 0.66
CA ARG A 206 -2.79 10.81 1.63
C ARG A 206 -2.21 10.52 3.02
N PHE A 207 -1.91 9.26 3.32
CA PHE A 207 -1.32 8.82 4.60
C PHE A 207 0.21 8.86 4.58
N TYR A 208 0.83 9.07 3.41
CA TYR A 208 2.27 9.08 3.18
C TYR A 208 2.73 10.27 2.31
N SER A 209 1.95 11.36 2.27
CA SER A 209 2.21 12.49 1.37
C SER A 209 3.50 13.24 1.72
N GLU A 210 3.87 13.34 2.99
CA GLU A 210 5.12 13.98 3.43
C GLU A 210 6.31 13.03 3.31
N GLU A 211 6.08 11.72 3.39
CA GLU A 211 7.08 10.68 3.16
C GLU A 211 7.51 10.60 1.69
N GLY A 212 6.70 11.13 0.76
CA GLY A 212 6.94 11.07 -0.66
C GLY A 212 6.62 9.71 -1.27
N SER A 213 7.02 9.51 -2.55
CA SER A 213 6.80 8.23 -3.22
C SER A 213 7.56 7.12 -2.51
N ASN A 214 6.85 6.04 -2.20
CA ASN A 214 7.37 4.96 -1.39
C ASN A 214 6.67 3.64 -1.69
N LEU A 215 7.25 2.54 -1.22
CA LEU A 215 6.64 1.22 -1.17
C LEU A 215 6.24 0.90 0.26
N TYR A 216 4.98 0.59 0.49
CA TYR A 216 4.54 -0.10 1.71
C TYR A 216 4.85 -1.59 1.56
N PHE A 217 5.66 -2.13 2.45
CA PHE A 217 6.11 -3.51 2.43
C PHE A 217 5.87 -4.17 3.79
N ALA A 218 4.88 -5.07 3.85
CA ALA A 218 4.54 -5.85 5.04
C ALA A 218 4.71 -7.33 4.78
N VAL A 219 5.10 -8.05 5.81
CA VAL A 219 5.09 -9.52 5.86
C VAL A 219 4.27 -9.95 7.05
N ASP A 220 3.35 -10.88 6.83
CA ASP A 220 2.53 -11.48 7.88
C ASP A 220 2.77 -12.99 7.92
N LYS A 221 2.71 -13.58 9.13
CA LYS A 221 2.69 -15.02 9.38
C LYS A 221 1.39 -15.37 10.09
N ASP A 222 0.55 -16.17 9.45
CA ASP A 222 -0.78 -16.54 9.96
C ASP A 222 -1.67 -15.34 10.35
N GLY A 223 -1.41 -14.18 9.72
CA GLY A 223 -2.10 -12.90 9.95
C GLY A 223 -1.46 -12.00 11.00
N ASP A 224 -0.40 -12.43 11.64
CA ASP A 224 0.38 -11.61 12.57
C ASP A 224 1.57 -10.94 11.83
N PRO A 225 1.81 -9.64 12.00
CA PRO A 225 2.89 -8.94 11.33
C PRO A 225 4.26 -9.41 11.84
N VAL A 226 5.18 -9.61 10.90
CA VAL A 226 6.56 -10.06 11.13
C VAL A 226 7.53 -9.00 10.59
N ASP A 227 8.64 -8.78 11.29
CA ASP A 227 9.70 -7.88 10.82
C ASP A 227 10.31 -8.41 9.51
N PRO A 228 10.09 -7.72 8.37
CA PRO A 228 10.63 -8.16 7.10
C PRO A 228 12.17 -8.22 7.08
N MET A 229 12.85 -7.39 7.90
CA MET A 229 14.31 -7.39 8.00
C MET A 229 14.91 -8.70 8.52
N LEU A 230 14.11 -9.50 9.24
CA LEU A 230 14.54 -10.82 9.71
C LEU A 230 14.52 -11.89 8.61
N LEU A 231 13.82 -11.60 7.52
CA LEU A 231 13.60 -12.54 6.41
C LEU A 231 14.42 -12.18 5.15
N ILE A 232 14.87 -10.92 5.03
CA ILE A 232 15.66 -10.43 3.90
C ILE A 232 17.14 -10.72 4.12
N GLN A 233 17.83 -11.14 3.05
CA GLN A 233 19.31 -11.26 3.01
C GLN A 233 19.91 -10.42 1.90
#